data_e5e5d21c359eace6d9cb201c931a549e
#
_entry.id   e5e5d21c359eace6d9cb201c931a549e
#
_cell.length_a   1.000
_cell.length_b   1.000
_cell.length_c   1.000
_cell.angle_alpha   90.00
_cell.angle_beta   90.00
_cell.angle_gamma   90.00
#
_symmetry.space_group_name_H-M   'P 1'
#
loop_
_entity.id
_entity.type
_entity.pdbx_description
1 polymer ?
#
loop_
_entity_poly.entity_id
_entity_poly.type
_entity_poly.pdbx_seq_one_letter_code
_entity_poly.pdbx_strand_id
1 'polypeptide(L)'
;MDYLHGVRVLEINEGTRPIRTIATAIIGMVCTADDADSATFPLNKPVLITDPVAAIGKAGTQGTLARSLDAIGDSVKTPVIVVRVAHDENADTLTANVIGTVTEQGEYTGLKALLVANTVCGFKPRILGVPELDSQAVATELASICKKLRAFGYISSNGAKTRDAAIQYARNFGQRELMMIHGDFVSFDTATKSYKPNSAVARALGLRALLDKTVGWHKNLSNVVIDGVTGVTIPMSFDIQDSSTDVNMLNEKNISVPINFNGYRIWGGRTLSSDKLFAFEQYTRTAQIIADTFGEAFDWAIDKPLTPSLVKDMLEMINQKFRYWKNLGYIVDGKAWVDADINTKDIIKDGQFFIDYDYTPMPSLENLNLRQRITDKYLMDFAAKVAAA
;
A
#
# COMPACT_ATOMS: atom_id res chain seq x y z
N MET A 1 25.45 -52.08 3.64
CA MET A 1 24.99 -51.27 2.47
C MET A 1 24.85 -52.23 1.35
N ASP A 2 23.68 -52.30 0.72
CA ASP A 2 23.45 -53.16 -0.42
C ASP A 2 24.30 -52.73 -1.61
N TYR A 3 24.87 -53.70 -2.35
CA TYR A 3 25.64 -53.44 -3.57
C TYR A 3 24.72 -52.83 -4.63
N LEU A 4 25.14 -51.70 -5.25
CA LEU A 4 24.45 -51.09 -6.37
C LEU A 4 25.48 -50.70 -7.45
N HIS A 5 25.34 -51.30 -8.62
CA HIS A 5 26.05 -50.84 -9.82
C HIS A 5 25.17 -49.81 -10.56
N GLY A 6 25.21 -48.55 -10.11
CA GLY A 6 24.36 -47.48 -10.64
C GLY A 6 24.44 -46.20 -9.79
N VAL A 7 23.55 -45.24 -10.01
CA VAL A 7 23.44 -43.99 -9.26
C VAL A 7 22.36 -44.17 -8.17
N ARG A 8 22.73 -43.93 -6.92
CA ARG A 8 21.76 -43.86 -5.81
C ARG A 8 21.49 -42.37 -5.51
N VAL A 9 20.26 -41.98 -5.64
CA VAL A 9 19.78 -40.66 -5.20
C VAL A 9 19.23 -40.88 -3.78
N LEU A 10 19.84 -40.21 -2.82
CA LEU A 10 19.33 -40.17 -1.43
C LEU A 10 18.66 -38.81 -1.29
N GLU A 11 17.38 -38.80 -1.01
CA GLU A 11 16.64 -37.56 -0.68
C GLU A 11 16.94 -37.20 0.77
N ILE A 12 17.70 -36.14 0.98
CA ILE A 12 18.03 -35.62 2.32
C ILE A 12 17.12 -34.40 2.56
N ASN A 13 16.15 -34.56 3.47
CA ASN A 13 15.20 -33.51 3.86
C ASN A 13 15.80 -32.53 4.91
N GLU A 14 17.06 -32.13 4.75
CA GLU A 14 17.73 -31.13 5.59
C GLU A 14 17.74 -29.73 4.93
N GLY A 15 16.83 -29.47 4.00
CA GLY A 15 16.74 -28.18 3.30
C GLY A 15 16.30 -27.03 4.22
N THR A 16 16.94 -25.87 4.09
CA THR A 16 16.49 -24.61 4.69
C THR A 16 15.05 -24.33 4.27
N ARG A 17 14.17 -24.00 5.24
CA ARG A 17 12.79 -23.65 4.96
C ARG A 17 12.76 -22.32 4.19
N PRO A 18 12.20 -22.25 2.97
CA PRO A 18 12.17 -21.00 2.23
C PRO A 18 11.26 -19.99 2.93
N ILE A 19 11.77 -18.77 3.14
CA ILE A 19 10.96 -17.65 3.65
C ILE A 19 9.90 -17.30 2.60
N ARG A 20 8.63 -17.44 2.93
CA ARG A 20 7.51 -16.99 2.10
C ARG A 20 7.29 -15.49 2.31
N THR A 21 7.08 -14.75 1.23
CA THR A 21 6.64 -13.36 1.34
C THR A 21 5.19 -13.32 1.83
N ILE A 22 4.90 -12.42 2.75
CA ILE A 22 3.53 -12.21 3.27
C ILE A 22 2.57 -11.77 2.17
N ALA A 23 1.26 -11.99 2.40
CA ALA A 23 0.22 -11.46 1.50
C ALA A 23 0.13 -9.94 1.64
N THR A 24 0.31 -9.21 0.54
CA THR A 24 0.37 -7.74 0.51
C THR A 24 -0.91 -7.08 0.01
N ALA A 25 -1.70 -7.77 -0.81
CA ALA A 25 -2.89 -7.26 -1.49
C ALA A 25 -4.19 -7.39 -0.66
N ILE A 26 -4.13 -7.27 0.66
CA ILE A 26 -5.29 -7.36 1.55
C ILE A 26 -5.69 -5.96 1.96
N ILE A 27 -6.91 -5.57 1.57
CA ILE A 27 -7.50 -4.28 1.87
C ILE A 27 -8.22 -4.34 3.22
N GLY A 28 -8.12 -3.26 4.01
CA GLY A 28 -8.93 -3.00 5.18
C GLY A 28 -9.62 -1.64 5.04
N MET A 29 -10.93 -1.59 5.21
CA MET A 29 -11.66 -0.34 5.13
C MET A 29 -12.75 -0.24 6.19
N VAL A 30 -13.06 0.99 6.59
CA VAL A 30 -14.21 1.33 7.44
C VAL A 30 -15.21 2.09 6.61
N CYS A 31 -16.48 1.69 6.66
CA CYS A 31 -17.56 2.24 5.85
C CYS A 31 -18.86 2.34 6.65
N THR A 32 -19.77 3.22 6.21
CA THR A 32 -21.17 3.24 6.64
C THR A 32 -22.05 2.51 5.65
N ALA A 33 -23.12 1.87 6.13
CA ALA A 33 -24.13 1.24 5.31
C ALA A 33 -25.34 0.88 6.20
N ASP A 34 -26.32 1.77 6.33
CA ASP A 34 -27.42 1.58 7.28
C ASP A 34 -28.40 0.49 6.84
N ASP A 35 -28.57 0.34 5.53
CA ASP A 35 -29.45 -0.65 4.89
C ASP A 35 -28.74 -1.94 4.43
N ALA A 36 -27.46 -2.13 4.83
CA ALA A 36 -26.74 -3.36 4.51
C ALA A 36 -27.29 -4.58 5.26
N ASP A 37 -27.16 -5.75 4.64
CA ASP A 37 -27.48 -7.03 5.29
C ASP A 37 -26.63 -7.23 6.56
N SER A 38 -27.27 -7.15 7.71
CA SER A 38 -26.61 -7.22 9.01
C SER A 38 -25.97 -8.59 9.31
N ALA A 39 -26.43 -9.65 8.66
CA ALA A 39 -25.82 -10.98 8.77
C ALA A 39 -24.49 -11.04 8.03
N THR A 40 -24.39 -10.38 6.87
CA THR A 40 -23.15 -10.30 6.08
C THR A 40 -22.22 -9.20 6.59
N PHE A 41 -22.76 -8.05 6.99
CA PHE A 41 -22.02 -6.89 7.47
C PHE A 41 -22.49 -6.46 8.87
N PRO A 42 -22.17 -7.23 9.94
CA PRO A 42 -22.49 -6.82 11.30
C PRO A 42 -21.78 -5.52 11.68
N LEU A 43 -22.39 -4.71 12.54
CA LEU A 43 -21.78 -3.46 13.03
C LEU A 43 -20.50 -3.73 13.83
N ASN A 44 -19.49 -2.91 13.59
CA ASN A 44 -18.22 -2.88 14.32
C ASN A 44 -17.42 -4.18 14.32
N LYS A 45 -17.74 -5.14 13.46
CA LYS A 45 -16.99 -6.39 13.37
C LYS A 45 -16.25 -6.47 12.04
N PRO A 46 -14.97 -6.86 12.04
CA PRO A 46 -14.24 -7.08 10.79
C PRO A 46 -14.81 -8.30 10.07
N VAL A 47 -15.15 -8.13 8.80
CA VAL A 47 -15.70 -9.18 7.92
C VAL A 47 -14.81 -9.32 6.70
N LEU A 48 -14.44 -10.54 6.38
CA LEU A 48 -13.67 -10.87 5.17
C LEU A 48 -14.61 -11.03 3.97
N ILE A 49 -14.41 -10.20 2.96
CA ILE A 49 -15.04 -10.28 1.64
C ILE A 49 -13.99 -10.73 0.63
N THR A 50 -14.18 -11.89 0.03
CA THR A 50 -13.25 -12.45 -0.97
C THR A 50 -13.54 -11.98 -2.39
N ASP A 51 -14.77 -11.54 -2.65
CA ASP A 51 -15.25 -11.03 -3.93
C ASP A 51 -16.01 -9.73 -3.71
N PRO A 52 -15.36 -8.56 -3.90
CA PRO A 52 -16.00 -7.25 -3.70
C PRO A 52 -17.26 -7.07 -4.55
N VAL A 53 -17.23 -7.48 -5.83
CA VAL A 53 -18.36 -7.31 -6.76
C VAL A 53 -19.56 -8.14 -6.32
N ALA A 54 -19.33 -9.40 -5.94
CA ALA A 54 -20.44 -10.26 -5.48
C ALA A 54 -21.06 -9.76 -4.16
N ALA A 55 -20.31 -9.04 -3.35
CA ALA A 55 -20.78 -8.51 -2.06
C ALA A 55 -21.64 -7.24 -2.19
N ILE A 56 -21.58 -6.52 -3.31
CA ILE A 56 -22.31 -5.25 -3.52
C ILE A 56 -23.81 -5.43 -3.28
N GLY A 57 -24.42 -6.53 -3.75
CA GLY A 57 -25.84 -6.80 -3.59
C GLY A 57 -26.32 -6.90 -2.14
N LYS A 58 -25.40 -7.08 -1.18
CA LYS A 58 -25.70 -7.13 0.26
C LYS A 58 -25.20 -5.90 1.02
N ALA A 59 -24.48 -5.00 0.34
CA ALA A 59 -23.87 -3.81 0.93
C ALA A 59 -24.84 -2.64 1.14
N GLY A 60 -26.10 -2.79 0.69
CA GLY A 60 -27.11 -1.73 0.73
C GLY A 60 -26.86 -0.62 -0.30
N THR A 61 -27.63 0.44 -0.16
CA THR A 61 -27.56 1.63 -1.04
C THR A 61 -27.23 2.92 -0.29
N GLN A 62 -27.34 2.89 1.03
CA GLN A 62 -27.07 4.00 1.92
C GLN A 62 -25.63 3.94 2.44
N GLY A 63 -24.97 5.10 2.52
CA GLY A 63 -23.62 5.18 3.03
C GLY A 63 -22.52 4.96 1.98
N THR A 64 -21.33 4.52 2.41
CA THR A 64 -20.13 4.47 1.56
C THR A 64 -19.72 3.06 1.12
N LEU A 65 -20.30 2.00 1.71
CA LEU A 65 -19.84 0.62 1.52
C LEU A 65 -19.98 0.12 0.09
N ALA A 66 -21.20 0.18 -0.48
CA ALA A 66 -21.49 -0.38 -1.82
C ALA A 66 -20.59 0.28 -2.89
N ARG A 67 -20.52 1.62 -2.90
CA ARG A 67 -19.71 2.37 -3.87
C ARG A 67 -18.21 2.18 -3.68
N SER A 68 -17.75 1.90 -2.46
CA SER A 68 -16.35 1.57 -2.22
C SER A 68 -16.00 0.18 -2.71
N LEU A 69 -16.89 -0.81 -2.51
CA LEU A 69 -16.71 -2.16 -3.06
C LEU A 69 -16.75 -2.17 -4.59
N ASP A 70 -17.62 -1.37 -5.20
CA ASP A 70 -17.68 -1.19 -6.65
C ASP A 70 -16.37 -0.60 -7.20
N ALA A 71 -15.89 0.49 -6.61
CA ALA A 71 -14.62 1.12 -6.99
C ALA A 71 -13.41 0.18 -6.88
N ILE A 72 -13.37 -0.67 -5.84
CA ILE A 72 -12.32 -1.69 -5.67
C ILE A 72 -12.51 -2.81 -6.72
N GLY A 73 -13.75 -3.25 -6.91
CA GLY A 73 -14.11 -4.33 -7.82
C GLY A 73 -13.78 -4.06 -9.28
N ASP A 74 -13.92 -2.82 -9.73
CA ASP A 74 -13.52 -2.37 -11.07
C ASP A 74 -12.01 -2.58 -11.33
N SER A 75 -11.20 -2.50 -10.28
CA SER A 75 -9.74 -2.66 -10.40
C SER A 75 -9.30 -4.11 -10.21
N VAL A 76 -9.82 -4.79 -9.18
CA VAL A 76 -9.27 -6.09 -8.78
C VAL A 76 -10.26 -6.90 -7.92
N LYS A 77 -10.28 -8.21 -8.16
CA LYS A 77 -10.89 -9.16 -7.23
C LYS A 77 -9.84 -9.54 -6.17
N THR A 78 -10.01 -9.07 -4.93
CA THR A 78 -9.05 -9.28 -3.83
C THR A 78 -9.79 -9.40 -2.49
N PRO A 79 -9.18 -10.03 -1.47
CA PRO A 79 -9.73 -10.02 -0.11
C PRO A 79 -9.82 -8.58 0.43
N VAL A 80 -11.00 -8.21 0.89
CA VAL A 80 -11.30 -6.93 1.55
C VAL A 80 -11.86 -7.21 2.94
N ILE A 81 -11.25 -6.64 3.95
CA ILE A 81 -11.76 -6.66 5.31
C ILE A 81 -12.56 -5.38 5.51
N VAL A 82 -13.85 -5.53 5.71
CA VAL A 82 -14.81 -4.45 5.91
C VAL A 82 -15.18 -4.36 7.39
N VAL A 83 -15.12 -3.16 7.93
CA VAL A 83 -15.74 -2.83 9.23
C VAL A 83 -16.86 -1.83 8.95
N ARG A 84 -18.11 -2.27 9.13
CA ARG A 84 -19.29 -1.41 9.02
C ARG A 84 -19.51 -0.67 10.33
N VAL A 85 -19.66 0.65 10.28
CA VAL A 85 -20.02 1.49 11.43
C VAL A 85 -21.38 2.14 11.23
N ALA A 86 -22.02 2.53 12.31
CA ALA A 86 -23.28 3.27 12.24
C ALA A 86 -23.04 4.67 11.65
N HIS A 87 -23.89 5.07 10.74
CA HIS A 87 -23.98 6.45 10.28
C HIS A 87 -24.63 7.34 11.35
N ASP A 88 -24.27 8.60 11.37
CA ASP A 88 -24.91 9.60 12.20
C ASP A 88 -24.89 10.95 11.46
N GLU A 89 -25.98 11.71 11.56
CA GLU A 89 -26.06 13.06 10.97
C GLU A 89 -25.12 14.06 11.67
N ASN A 90 -24.83 13.81 12.96
CA ASN A 90 -23.86 14.58 13.71
C ASN A 90 -22.43 14.14 13.30
N ALA A 91 -21.67 15.06 12.73
CA ALA A 91 -20.32 14.81 12.23
C ALA A 91 -19.34 14.34 13.33
N ASP A 92 -19.49 14.80 14.55
CA ASP A 92 -18.62 14.41 15.68
C ASP A 92 -18.93 12.98 16.10
N THR A 93 -20.21 12.61 16.18
CA THR A 93 -20.65 11.25 16.49
C THR A 93 -20.19 10.29 15.39
N LEU A 94 -20.39 10.66 14.12
CA LEU A 94 -19.93 9.87 12.98
C LEU A 94 -18.41 9.67 13.02
N THR A 95 -17.66 10.73 13.28
CA THR A 95 -16.18 10.66 13.44
C THR A 95 -15.80 9.72 14.58
N ALA A 96 -16.48 9.79 15.72
CA ALA A 96 -16.25 8.89 16.85
C ALA A 96 -16.56 7.42 16.49
N ASN A 97 -17.66 7.16 15.77
CA ASN A 97 -18.02 5.83 15.31
C ASN A 97 -16.98 5.25 14.36
N VAL A 98 -16.44 6.06 13.44
CA VAL A 98 -15.42 5.65 12.47
C VAL A 98 -14.08 5.37 13.16
N ILE A 99 -13.65 6.26 14.08
CA ILE A 99 -12.42 6.05 14.87
C ILE A 99 -12.55 4.81 15.73
N GLY A 100 -13.69 4.67 16.38
CA GLY A 100 -13.98 3.56 17.26
C GLY A 100 -13.22 3.60 18.58
N THR A 101 -13.49 2.61 19.41
CA THR A 101 -12.91 2.46 20.74
C THR A 101 -12.66 0.98 21.04
N VAL A 102 -12.06 0.72 22.19
CA VAL A 102 -12.09 -0.59 22.84
C VAL A 102 -13.08 -0.48 23.99
N THR A 103 -14.15 -1.27 23.94
CA THR A 103 -15.20 -1.24 24.96
C THR A 103 -14.69 -1.82 26.28
N GLU A 104 -15.44 -1.62 27.36
CA GLU A 104 -15.16 -2.23 28.66
C GLU A 104 -15.17 -3.77 28.61
N GLN A 105 -15.91 -4.36 27.65
CA GLN A 105 -15.95 -5.78 27.39
C GLN A 105 -14.78 -6.27 26.53
N GLY A 106 -13.87 -5.37 26.13
CA GLY A 106 -12.71 -5.67 25.28
C GLY A 106 -13.03 -5.78 23.79
N GLU A 107 -14.22 -5.35 23.34
CA GLU A 107 -14.56 -5.34 21.91
C GLU A 107 -13.95 -4.13 21.20
N TYR A 108 -13.37 -4.36 20.04
CA TYR A 108 -12.79 -3.33 19.19
C TYR A 108 -13.84 -2.83 18.19
N THR A 109 -13.99 -1.52 18.06
CA THR A 109 -14.97 -0.90 17.15
C THR A 109 -14.28 0.04 16.15
N GLY A 110 -14.98 0.40 15.05
CA GLY A 110 -14.48 1.32 14.04
C GLY A 110 -13.12 0.91 13.46
N LEU A 111 -12.23 1.88 13.25
CA LEU A 111 -10.85 1.64 12.76
C LEU A 111 -10.06 0.69 13.66
N LYS A 112 -10.29 0.72 14.96
CA LYS A 112 -9.58 -0.15 15.90
C LYS A 112 -9.94 -1.63 15.70
N ALA A 113 -11.12 -1.94 15.16
CA ALA A 113 -11.50 -3.31 14.84
C ALA A 113 -10.58 -3.96 13.79
N LEU A 114 -9.91 -3.17 12.94
CA LEU A 114 -8.91 -3.69 12.00
C LEU A 114 -7.69 -4.31 12.71
N LEU A 115 -7.39 -3.92 13.95
CA LEU A 115 -6.28 -4.49 14.72
C LEU A 115 -6.49 -5.98 15.07
N VAL A 116 -7.74 -6.40 15.20
CA VAL A 116 -8.10 -7.80 15.50
C VAL A 116 -8.50 -8.60 14.26
N ALA A 117 -8.40 -7.98 13.08
CA ALA A 117 -8.80 -8.61 11.81
C ALA A 117 -8.06 -9.93 11.53
N ASN A 118 -6.78 -10.01 11.88
CA ASN A 118 -6.01 -11.26 11.71
C ASN A 118 -6.57 -12.40 12.57
N THR A 119 -6.97 -12.12 13.80
CA THR A 119 -7.54 -13.11 14.69
C THR A 119 -8.94 -13.55 14.26
N VAL A 120 -9.77 -12.60 13.77
CA VAL A 120 -11.16 -12.84 13.41
C VAL A 120 -11.30 -13.41 11.99
N CYS A 121 -10.55 -12.87 11.04
CA CYS A 121 -10.67 -13.18 9.62
C CYS A 121 -9.53 -14.05 9.07
N GLY A 122 -8.47 -14.29 9.86
CA GLY A 122 -7.27 -15.02 9.41
C GLY A 122 -6.36 -14.24 8.47
N PHE A 123 -6.64 -12.92 8.27
CA PHE A 123 -5.87 -12.06 7.37
C PHE A 123 -5.54 -10.72 8.03
N LYS A 124 -4.31 -10.27 7.85
CA LYS A 124 -3.85 -8.95 8.30
C LYS A 124 -3.96 -7.96 7.14
N PRO A 125 -4.77 -6.88 7.27
CA PRO A 125 -4.88 -5.88 6.21
C PRO A 125 -3.58 -5.08 6.08
N ARG A 126 -3.20 -4.77 4.83
CA ARG A 126 -1.95 -4.07 4.49
C ARG A 126 -2.16 -2.77 3.72
N ILE A 127 -3.36 -2.58 3.20
CA ILE A 127 -3.80 -1.44 2.41
C ILE A 127 -5.02 -0.88 3.09
N LEU A 128 -4.93 0.30 3.69
CA LEU A 128 -6.00 0.85 4.53
C LEU A 128 -6.58 2.13 3.96
N GLY A 129 -7.88 2.34 4.18
CA GLY A 129 -8.56 3.58 3.85
C GLY A 129 -9.94 3.68 4.48
N VAL A 130 -10.45 4.91 4.53
CA VAL A 130 -11.77 5.24 5.04
C VAL A 130 -12.47 6.11 3.99
N PRO A 131 -12.93 5.54 2.87
CA PRO A 131 -13.45 6.32 1.75
C PRO A 131 -14.57 7.27 2.18
N GLU A 132 -14.41 8.56 1.85
CA GLU A 132 -15.37 9.67 2.10
C GLU A 132 -15.65 9.99 3.57
N LEU A 133 -15.05 9.28 4.53
CA LEU A 133 -15.25 9.48 5.96
C LEU A 133 -13.94 9.85 6.68
N ASP A 134 -12.90 10.18 5.94
CA ASP A 134 -11.54 10.43 6.41
C ASP A 134 -11.31 11.89 6.84
N SER A 135 -12.12 12.37 7.78
CA SER A 135 -11.87 13.65 8.46
C SER A 135 -10.45 13.69 9.07
N GLN A 136 -9.96 14.88 9.45
CA GLN A 136 -8.60 15.01 10.00
C GLN A 136 -8.37 14.09 11.21
N ALA A 137 -9.36 13.97 12.11
CA ALA A 137 -9.26 13.09 13.28
C ALA A 137 -9.21 11.61 12.86
N VAL A 138 -10.05 11.20 11.89
CA VAL A 138 -10.05 9.85 11.32
C VAL A 138 -8.72 9.54 10.63
N ALA A 139 -8.20 10.45 9.82
CA ALA A 139 -6.93 10.29 9.12
C ALA A 139 -5.75 10.15 10.09
N THR A 140 -5.78 10.88 11.22
CA THR A 140 -4.77 10.77 12.27
C THR A 140 -4.82 9.40 12.96
N GLU A 141 -6.02 8.90 13.29
CA GLU A 141 -6.15 7.54 13.85
C GLU A 141 -5.79 6.48 12.81
N LEU A 142 -6.17 6.65 11.55
CA LEU A 142 -5.76 5.74 10.47
C LEU A 142 -4.24 5.60 10.39
N ALA A 143 -3.49 6.70 10.52
CA ALA A 143 -2.02 6.67 10.57
C ALA A 143 -1.50 5.83 11.75
N SER A 144 -2.13 5.97 12.93
CA SER A 144 -1.80 5.17 14.12
C SER A 144 -2.05 3.67 13.88
N ILE A 145 -3.19 3.32 13.29
CA ILE A 145 -3.54 1.94 12.93
C ILE A 145 -2.59 1.40 11.86
N CYS A 146 -2.26 2.19 10.83
CA CYS A 146 -1.28 1.83 9.80
C CYS A 146 0.08 1.47 10.42
N LYS A 147 0.56 2.28 11.36
CA LYS A 147 1.82 2.01 12.07
C LYS A 147 1.77 0.70 12.86
N LYS A 148 0.69 0.45 13.61
CA LYS A 148 0.51 -0.78 14.41
C LYS A 148 0.42 -2.04 13.53
N LEU A 149 -0.29 -1.95 12.40
CA LEU A 149 -0.47 -3.07 11.47
C LEU A 149 0.69 -3.21 10.48
N ARG A 150 1.64 -2.27 10.44
CA ARG A 150 2.61 -2.17 9.35
C ARG A 150 1.90 -2.19 8.00
N ALA A 151 0.91 -1.32 7.85
CA ALA A 151 0.07 -1.14 6.68
C ALA A 151 0.26 0.27 6.11
N PHE A 152 -0.25 0.51 4.91
CA PHE A 152 -0.18 1.81 4.25
C PHE A 152 -1.60 2.36 4.03
N GLY A 153 -1.81 3.64 4.32
CA GLY A 153 -3.10 4.31 4.29
C GLY A 153 -3.20 5.36 3.18
N TYR A 154 -4.38 5.45 2.59
CA TYR A 154 -4.74 6.49 1.62
C TYR A 154 -5.81 7.38 2.23
N ILE A 155 -5.62 8.70 2.10
CA ILE A 155 -6.53 9.72 2.62
C ILE A 155 -6.86 10.74 1.54
N SER A 156 -8.03 11.37 1.66
CA SER A 156 -8.43 12.51 0.86
C SER A 156 -7.92 13.83 1.46
N SER A 157 -8.12 14.92 0.74
CA SER A 157 -7.89 16.27 1.26
C SER A 157 -9.09 16.83 2.03
N ASN A 158 -9.93 15.97 2.59
CA ASN A 158 -11.09 16.30 3.43
C ASN A 158 -12.00 17.39 2.81
N GLY A 159 -12.35 17.20 1.55
CA GLY A 159 -13.26 18.11 0.84
C GLY A 159 -12.68 19.49 0.47
N ALA A 160 -11.38 19.70 0.60
CA ALA A 160 -10.71 20.91 0.09
C ALA A 160 -11.07 21.14 -1.38
N LYS A 161 -11.50 22.35 -1.72
CA LYS A 161 -11.92 22.71 -3.09
C LYS A 161 -10.83 23.40 -3.90
N THR A 162 -9.78 23.87 -3.24
CA THR A 162 -8.70 24.62 -3.87
C THR A 162 -7.36 23.98 -3.55
N ARG A 163 -6.39 24.20 -4.44
CA ARG A 163 -4.99 23.80 -4.25
C ARG A 163 -4.45 24.24 -2.88
N ASP A 164 -4.63 25.53 -2.56
CA ASP A 164 -4.07 26.11 -1.34
C ASP A 164 -4.71 25.52 -0.07
N ALA A 165 -6.03 25.25 -0.09
CA ALA A 165 -6.71 24.55 1.00
C ALA A 165 -6.18 23.13 1.19
N ALA A 166 -5.92 22.40 0.10
CA ALA A 166 -5.33 21.07 0.15
C ALA A 166 -3.91 21.10 0.75
N ILE A 167 -3.09 22.07 0.34
CA ILE A 167 -1.73 22.28 0.88
C ILE A 167 -1.78 22.61 2.39
N GLN A 168 -2.70 23.45 2.82
CA GLN A 168 -2.86 23.77 4.25
C GLN A 168 -3.29 22.54 5.04
N TYR A 169 -4.23 21.75 4.49
CA TYR A 169 -4.68 20.52 5.15
C TYR A 169 -3.55 19.48 5.27
N ALA A 170 -2.73 19.32 4.23
CA ALA A 170 -1.61 18.38 4.22
C ALA A 170 -0.56 18.66 5.31
N ARG A 171 -0.42 19.92 5.76
CA ARG A 171 0.51 20.31 6.83
C ARG A 171 0.18 19.70 8.20
N ASN A 172 -1.04 19.19 8.38
CA ASN A 172 -1.44 18.51 9.62
C ASN A 172 -0.83 17.11 9.74
N PHE A 173 -0.19 16.61 8.70
CA PHE A 173 0.34 15.25 8.64
C PHE A 173 1.84 15.25 8.34
N GLY A 174 2.51 14.20 8.79
CA GLY A 174 3.95 13.96 8.55
C GLY A 174 4.30 12.47 8.55
N GLN A 175 3.26 11.60 8.49
CA GLN A 175 3.41 10.16 8.63
C GLN A 175 3.81 9.53 7.29
N ARG A 176 4.83 8.68 7.33
CA ARG A 176 5.29 7.91 6.17
C ARG A 176 4.30 6.83 5.72
N GLU A 177 3.37 6.47 6.58
CA GLU A 177 2.34 5.47 6.32
C GLU A 177 1.14 6.03 5.54
N LEU A 178 1.11 7.33 5.24
CA LEU A 178 0.01 7.98 4.56
C LEU A 178 0.40 8.59 3.22
N MET A 179 -0.52 8.45 2.23
CA MET A 179 -0.55 9.20 0.98
C MET A 179 -1.86 9.97 0.90
N MET A 180 -1.78 11.26 0.56
CA MET A 180 -2.95 12.11 0.36
C MET A 180 -3.27 12.26 -1.12
N ILE A 181 -4.56 12.20 -1.45
CA ILE A 181 -5.07 12.40 -2.81
C ILE A 181 -6.03 13.58 -2.79
N HIS A 182 -5.77 14.61 -3.60
CA HIS A 182 -6.62 15.80 -3.69
C HIS A 182 -7.54 15.71 -4.91
N GLY A 183 -8.86 15.74 -4.65
CA GLY A 183 -9.91 15.52 -5.63
C GLY A 183 -10.28 14.04 -5.78
N ASP A 184 -11.42 13.82 -6.42
CA ASP A 184 -11.99 12.51 -6.67
C ASP A 184 -12.18 12.28 -8.17
N PHE A 185 -12.49 11.05 -8.53
CA PHE A 185 -12.94 10.69 -9.87
C PHE A 185 -14.43 10.92 -10.04
N VAL A 186 -14.90 10.79 -11.27
CA VAL A 186 -16.32 10.73 -11.62
C VAL A 186 -16.55 9.40 -12.32
N SER A 187 -17.59 8.68 -11.94
CA SER A 187 -18.05 7.46 -12.60
C SER A 187 -19.54 7.55 -12.97
N PHE A 188 -19.93 6.71 -13.92
CA PHE A 188 -21.35 6.60 -14.30
C PHE A 188 -22.04 5.56 -13.41
N ASP A 189 -23.00 6.00 -12.60
CA ASP A 189 -23.83 5.14 -11.76
C ASP A 189 -24.98 4.60 -12.60
N THR A 190 -24.96 3.31 -12.87
CA THR A 190 -25.98 2.61 -13.69
C THR A 190 -27.34 2.53 -13.00
N ALA A 191 -27.37 2.51 -11.66
CA ALA A 191 -28.62 2.44 -10.90
C ALA A 191 -29.39 3.75 -10.97
N THR A 192 -28.73 4.88 -10.83
CA THR A 192 -29.34 6.23 -10.91
C THR A 192 -29.24 6.84 -12.30
N LYS A 193 -28.55 6.20 -13.25
CA LYS A 193 -28.30 6.68 -14.62
C LYS A 193 -27.71 8.09 -14.66
N SER A 194 -26.79 8.38 -13.75
CA SER A 194 -26.17 9.70 -13.62
C SER A 194 -24.68 9.61 -13.31
N TYR A 195 -23.94 10.67 -13.64
CA TYR A 195 -22.56 10.80 -13.24
C TYR A 195 -22.47 11.22 -11.77
N LYS A 196 -21.65 10.52 -10.99
CA LYS A 196 -21.45 10.79 -9.57
C LYS A 196 -19.96 10.84 -9.20
N PRO A 197 -19.59 11.61 -8.18
CA PRO A 197 -18.27 11.50 -7.57
C PRO A 197 -18.01 10.06 -7.11
N ASN A 198 -16.79 9.60 -7.34
CA ASN A 198 -16.30 8.29 -6.96
C ASN A 198 -14.99 8.45 -6.22
N SER A 199 -14.93 7.97 -5.00
CA SER A 199 -13.81 8.22 -4.09
C SER A 199 -12.47 7.78 -4.67
N ALA A 200 -11.54 8.72 -4.78
CA ALA A 200 -10.17 8.45 -5.18
C ALA A 200 -9.44 7.55 -4.16
N VAL A 201 -9.82 7.62 -2.88
CA VAL A 201 -9.31 6.72 -1.83
C VAL A 201 -9.75 5.28 -2.13
N ALA A 202 -11.03 5.03 -2.41
CA ALA A 202 -11.51 3.69 -2.75
C ALA A 202 -10.83 3.14 -4.02
N ARG A 203 -10.67 3.99 -5.05
CA ARG A 203 -9.92 3.64 -6.28
C ARG A 203 -8.45 3.32 -5.98
N ALA A 204 -7.81 4.10 -5.11
CA ALA A 204 -6.43 3.84 -4.68
C ALA A 204 -6.27 2.49 -3.96
N LEU A 205 -7.23 2.12 -3.10
CA LEU A 205 -7.23 0.81 -2.43
C LEU A 205 -7.26 -0.34 -3.46
N GLY A 206 -8.18 -0.27 -4.43
CA GLY A 206 -8.29 -1.27 -5.49
C GLY A 206 -7.04 -1.33 -6.38
N LEU A 207 -6.57 -0.17 -6.86
CA LEU A 207 -5.39 -0.06 -7.70
C LEU A 207 -4.12 -0.56 -6.99
N ARG A 208 -3.96 -0.26 -5.70
CA ARG A 208 -2.82 -0.75 -4.92
C ARG A 208 -2.83 -2.27 -4.82
N ALA A 209 -3.99 -2.85 -4.54
CA ALA A 209 -4.12 -4.30 -4.47
C ALA A 209 -3.89 -4.98 -5.84
N LEU A 210 -4.33 -4.34 -6.93
CA LEU A 210 -4.03 -4.79 -8.29
C LEU A 210 -2.52 -4.83 -8.54
N LEU A 211 -1.83 -3.74 -8.23
CA LEU A 211 -0.38 -3.65 -8.40
C LEU A 211 0.37 -4.68 -7.56
N ASP A 212 -0.05 -4.88 -6.31
CA ASP A 212 0.56 -5.91 -5.45
C ASP A 212 0.43 -7.32 -6.02
N LYS A 213 -0.68 -7.61 -6.72
CA LYS A 213 -0.91 -8.91 -7.36
C LYS A 213 -0.17 -9.09 -8.68
N THR A 214 -0.04 -8.04 -9.46
CA THR A 214 0.43 -8.13 -10.85
C THR A 214 1.89 -7.74 -11.03
N VAL A 215 2.38 -6.78 -10.25
CA VAL A 215 3.73 -6.22 -10.38
C VAL A 215 4.53 -6.41 -9.09
N GLY A 216 3.93 -6.06 -7.94
CA GLY A 216 4.55 -6.09 -6.62
C GLY A 216 4.53 -4.73 -5.91
N TRP A 217 4.84 -4.76 -4.63
CA TRP A 217 4.81 -3.57 -3.76
C TRP A 217 5.87 -2.50 -4.07
N HIS A 218 6.91 -2.85 -4.83
CA HIS A 218 8.00 -1.96 -5.24
C HIS A 218 7.60 -0.95 -6.32
N LYS A 219 6.47 -1.15 -7.02
CA LYS A 219 5.87 -0.18 -7.94
C LYS A 219 4.93 0.72 -7.15
N ASN A 220 5.13 2.05 -7.21
CA ASN A 220 4.19 2.98 -6.59
C ASN A 220 2.88 3.11 -7.40
N LEU A 221 1.88 3.74 -6.77
CA LEU A 221 0.54 3.90 -7.32
C LEU A 221 0.49 4.86 -8.54
N SER A 222 1.45 5.78 -8.62
CA SER A 222 1.47 6.85 -9.64
C SER A 222 1.55 6.32 -11.06
N ASN A 223 0.88 7.04 -11.97
CA ASN A 223 0.95 6.82 -13.42
C ASN A 223 0.45 5.44 -13.89
N VAL A 224 -0.57 4.90 -13.21
CA VAL A 224 -1.26 3.68 -13.62
C VAL A 224 -2.69 4.04 -14.02
N VAL A 225 -3.15 3.50 -15.16
CA VAL A 225 -4.52 3.74 -15.65
C VAL A 225 -5.53 3.12 -14.70
N ILE A 226 -6.62 3.85 -14.46
CA ILE A 226 -7.74 3.44 -13.63
C ILE A 226 -8.95 3.25 -14.53
N ASP A 227 -9.54 2.08 -14.49
CA ASP A 227 -10.76 1.75 -15.21
C ASP A 227 -12.02 2.16 -14.42
N GLY A 228 -13.18 2.19 -15.09
CA GLY A 228 -14.47 2.47 -14.46
C GLY A 228 -14.71 3.95 -14.11
N VAL A 229 -13.88 4.88 -14.61
CA VAL A 229 -14.00 6.32 -14.37
C VAL A 229 -14.13 7.10 -15.67
N THR A 230 -14.88 8.22 -15.63
CA THR A 230 -15.23 9.03 -16.80
C THR A 230 -14.85 10.49 -16.65
N GLY A 231 -14.36 10.91 -15.48
CA GLY A 231 -14.00 12.29 -15.20
C GLY A 231 -13.23 12.46 -13.89
N VAL A 232 -12.89 13.71 -13.60
CA VAL A 232 -12.33 14.16 -12.31
C VAL A 232 -13.22 15.25 -11.73
N THR A 233 -13.33 15.31 -10.41
CA THR A 233 -14.21 16.30 -9.73
C THR A 233 -13.62 17.69 -9.67
N ILE A 234 -12.30 17.81 -9.63
CA ILE A 234 -11.57 19.07 -9.57
C ILE A 234 -10.64 19.12 -10.79
N PRO A 235 -11.01 19.87 -11.86
CA PRO A 235 -10.12 20.07 -12.99
C PRO A 235 -8.91 20.91 -12.57
N MET A 236 -7.71 20.43 -12.90
CA MET A 236 -6.45 21.11 -12.62
C MET A 236 -5.57 21.14 -13.86
N SER A 237 -4.76 22.21 -14.01
CA SER A 237 -3.79 22.27 -15.09
C SER A 237 -2.72 21.19 -14.92
N PHE A 238 -2.45 20.49 -16.03
CA PHE A 238 -1.43 19.46 -16.09
C PHE A 238 -0.71 19.50 -17.43
N ASP A 239 0.60 19.53 -17.37
CA ASP A 239 1.50 19.29 -18.49
C ASP A 239 2.73 18.56 -17.96
N ILE A 240 3.15 17.49 -18.65
CA ILE A 240 4.27 16.65 -18.22
C ILE A 240 5.63 17.37 -18.31
N GLN A 241 5.71 18.48 -19.10
CA GLN A 241 6.93 19.25 -19.31
C GLN A 241 6.93 20.61 -18.59
N ASP A 242 5.77 21.05 -18.05
CA ASP A 242 5.63 22.33 -17.37
C ASP A 242 5.53 22.16 -15.85
N SER A 243 6.52 22.69 -15.15
CA SER A 243 6.57 22.69 -13.69
C SER A 243 5.65 23.73 -13.04
N SER A 244 5.05 24.65 -13.79
CA SER A 244 4.18 25.71 -13.26
C SER A 244 2.72 25.29 -13.12
N THR A 245 2.38 24.03 -13.44
CA THR A 245 1.01 23.51 -13.37
C THR A 245 0.54 23.28 -11.93
N ASP A 246 -0.79 23.33 -11.71
CA ASP A 246 -1.39 23.07 -10.39
C ASP A 246 -1.03 21.70 -9.86
N VAL A 247 -1.02 20.68 -10.74
CA VAL A 247 -0.68 19.32 -10.38
C VAL A 247 0.77 19.23 -9.90
N ASN A 248 1.71 19.87 -10.59
CA ASN A 248 3.11 19.87 -10.16
C ASN A 248 3.30 20.59 -8.82
N MET A 249 2.61 21.72 -8.59
CA MET A 249 2.66 22.45 -7.32
C MET A 249 2.14 21.62 -6.14
N LEU A 250 1.10 20.78 -6.36
CA LEU A 250 0.58 19.85 -5.35
C LEU A 250 1.55 18.70 -5.12
N ASN A 251 2.11 18.12 -6.18
CA ASN A 251 3.10 17.04 -6.07
C ASN A 251 4.36 17.49 -5.32
N GLU A 252 4.81 18.74 -5.50
CA GLU A 252 5.91 19.34 -4.72
C GLU A 252 5.63 19.32 -3.21
N LYS A 253 4.36 19.38 -2.82
CA LYS A 253 3.91 19.29 -1.42
C LYS A 253 3.46 17.89 -1.01
N ASN A 254 3.90 16.87 -1.75
CA ASN A 254 3.60 15.46 -1.50
C ASN A 254 2.10 15.11 -1.59
N ILE A 255 1.33 15.85 -2.37
CA ILE A 255 -0.10 15.61 -2.59
C ILE A 255 -0.29 15.00 -3.97
N SER A 256 -0.88 13.83 -4.04
CA SER A 256 -1.24 13.15 -5.29
C SER A 256 -2.56 13.67 -5.84
N VAL A 257 -2.76 13.58 -7.15
CA VAL A 257 -3.90 14.20 -7.83
C VAL A 257 -4.46 13.28 -8.90
N PRO A 258 -5.80 13.13 -9.02
CA PRO A 258 -6.44 12.53 -10.17
C PRO A 258 -6.27 13.40 -11.41
N ILE A 259 -5.76 12.83 -12.50
CA ILE A 259 -5.58 13.51 -13.80
C ILE A 259 -6.15 12.66 -14.95
N ASN A 260 -6.36 13.30 -16.09
CA ASN A 260 -6.59 12.63 -17.36
C ASN A 260 -5.41 12.89 -18.31
N PHE A 261 -4.57 11.89 -18.48
CA PHE A 261 -3.44 11.90 -19.39
C PHE A 261 -3.31 10.52 -20.04
N ASN A 262 -3.79 10.38 -21.28
CA ASN A 262 -3.92 9.08 -21.94
C ASN A 262 -4.67 8.04 -21.08
N GLY A 263 -5.80 8.44 -20.50
CA GLY A 263 -6.58 7.74 -19.49
C GLY A 263 -6.47 8.35 -18.09
N TYR A 264 -7.44 8.05 -17.25
CA TYR A 264 -7.49 8.56 -15.88
C TYR A 264 -6.45 7.86 -15.00
N ARG A 265 -5.76 8.63 -14.15
CA ARG A 265 -4.67 8.15 -13.29
C ARG A 265 -4.59 8.96 -12.01
N ILE A 266 -3.98 8.39 -11.00
CA ILE A 266 -3.43 9.16 -9.88
C ILE A 266 -2.01 9.57 -10.26
N TRP A 267 -1.69 10.86 -10.13
CA TRP A 267 -0.37 11.41 -10.40
C TRP A 267 0.26 11.91 -9.10
N GLY A 268 1.41 11.33 -8.75
CA GLY A 268 2.11 11.48 -7.48
C GLY A 268 2.18 10.14 -6.74
N GLY A 269 3.29 9.89 -6.08
CA GLY A 269 3.55 8.63 -5.37
C GLY A 269 4.34 8.84 -4.08
N ARG A 270 4.27 10.07 -3.53
CA ARG A 270 4.99 10.44 -2.30
C ARG A 270 4.11 10.26 -1.08
N THR A 271 4.76 9.94 0.03
CA THR A 271 4.15 9.93 1.37
C THR A 271 4.10 11.36 1.93
N LEU A 272 3.35 11.55 3.01
CA LEU A 272 3.30 12.84 3.70
C LEU A 272 4.53 13.09 4.60
N SER A 273 5.50 12.17 4.61
CA SER A 273 6.73 12.30 5.40
C SER A 273 7.69 13.32 4.80
N SER A 274 8.38 14.04 5.67
CA SER A 274 9.52 14.89 5.32
C SER A 274 10.85 14.10 5.25
N ASP A 275 10.87 12.85 5.74
CA ASP A 275 12.05 11.99 5.69
C ASP A 275 12.27 11.46 4.28
N LYS A 276 13.42 11.79 3.70
CA LYS A 276 13.80 11.37 2.34
C LYS A 276 13.92 9.85 2.18
N LEU A 277 14.24 9.13 3.25
CA LEU A 277 14.32 7.66 3.24
C LEU A 277 12.94 7.01 3.07
N PHE A 278 11.88 7.75 3.37
CA PHE A 278 10.49 7.30 3.25
C PHE A 278 9.64 8.24 2.39
N ALA A 279 10.29 8.97 1.47
CA ALA A 279 9.61 9.93 0.60
C ALA A 279 8.56 9.28 -0.32
N PHE A 280 8.75 8.03 -0.72
CA PHE A 280 7.86 7.32 -1.63
C PHE A 280 7.07 6.20 -0.93
N GLU A 281 5.85 5.97 -1.39
CA GLU A 281 4.98 4.89 -0.95
C GLU A 281 5.72 3.55 -0.87
N GLN A 282 6.40 3.15 -1.96
CA GLN A 282 7.07 1.85 -2.03
C GLN A 282 8.25 1.72 -1.06
N TYR A 283 8.86 2.81 -0.60
CA TYR A 283 9.93 2.74 0.41
C TYR A 283 9.36 2.32 1.77
N THR A 284 8.26 2.95 2.18
CA THR A 284 7.56 2.57 3.41
C THR A 284 7.00 1.16 3.33
N ARG A 285 6.37 0.80 2.21
CA ARG A 285 5.80 -0.54 2.02
C ARG A 285 6.89 -1.61 2.00
N THR A 286 8.03 -1.36 1.36
CA THR A 286 9.17 -2.29 1.38
C THR A 286 9.64 -2.54 2.79
N ALA A 287 9.81 -1.49 3.61
CA ALA A 287 10.21 -1.63 5.02
C ALA A 287 9.20 -2.47 5.81
N GLN A 288 7.90 -2.21 5.64
CA GLN A 288 6.83 -2.92 6.32
C GLN A 288 6.78 -4.40 5.93
N ILE A 289 6.90 -4.70 4.62
CA ILE A 289 6.83 -6.07 4.09
C ILE A 289 8.05 -6.89 4.50
N ILE A 290 9.24 -6.30 4.47
CA ILE A 290 10.47 -6.96 4.94
C ILE A 290 10.32 -7.31 6.43
N ALA A 291 9.94 -6.34 7.26
CA ALA A 291 9.79 -6.54 8.71
C ALA A 291 8.79 -7.65 9.04
N ASP A 292 7.62 -7.66 8.41
CA ASP A 292 6.61 -8.69 8.69
C ASP A 292 6.98 -10.04 8.06
N THR A 293 7.62 -10.06 6.89
CA THR A 293 8.07 -11.31 6.26
C THR A 293 9.10 -12.03 7.14
N PHE A 294 10.05 -11.28 7.71
CA PHE A 294 11.03 -11.88 8.62
C PHE A 294 10.43 -12.21 9.99
N GLY A 295 9.53 -11.35 10.50
CA GLY A 295 8.82 -11.63 11.74
C GLY A 295 8.01 -12.92 11.69
N GLU A 296 7.27 -13.17 10.60
CA GLU A 296 6.51 -14.39 10.40
C GLU A 296 7.40 -15.61 10.05
N ALA A 297 8.53 -15.38 9.38
CA ALA A 297 9.40 -16.46 8.95
C ALA A 297 10.15 -17.15 10.09
N PHE A 298 10.33 -16.50 11.22
CA PHE A 298 11.09 -17.00 12.35
C PHE A 298 10.25 -17.36 13.58
N ASP A 299 8.93 -17.46 13.47
CA ASP A 299 8.04 -17.95 14.52
C ASP A 299 8.47 -19.32 15.06
N TRP A 300 8.91 -20.21 14.16
CA TRP A 300 9.39 -21.54 14.47
C TRP A 300 10.70 -21.56 15.30
N ALA A 301 11.47 -20.48 15.31
CA ALA A 301 12.75 -20.37 16.01
C ALA A 301 12.58 -19.90 17.47
N ILE A 302 11.45 -19.28 17.78
CA ILE A 302 11.14 -18.79 19.13
C ILE A 302 11.08 -19.97 20.09
N ASP A 303 11.62 -19.79 21.30
CA ASP A 303 11.73 -20.78 22.37
C ASP A 303 12.65 -22.00 22.06
N LYS A 304 13.35 -22.00 20.93
CA LYS A 304 14.37 -23.03 20.67
C LYS A 304 15.70 -22.70 21.37
N PRO A 305 16.48 -23.73 21.71
CA PRO A 305 17.83 -23.52 22.20
C PRO A 305 18.65 -22.72 21.19
N LEU A 306 19.24 -21.62 21.65
CA LEU A 306 20.08 -20.74 20.82
C LEU A 306 21.44 -21.42 20.56
N THR A 307 21.55 -22.06 19.40
CA THR A 307 22.80 -22.69 18.97
C THR A 307 23.47 -21.90 17.83
N PRO A 308 24.79 -21.98 17.68
CA PRO A 308 25.47 -21.33 16.54
C PRO A 308 24.93 -21.82 15.17
N SER A 309 24.52 -23.07 15.07
CA SER A 309 23.90 -23.61 13.85
C SER A 309 22.58 -22.92 13.54
N LEU A 310 21.67 -22.79 14.54
CA LEU A 310 20.39 -22.10 14.38
C LEU A 310 20.59 -20.65 13.88
N VAL A 311 21.52 -19.91 14.45
CA VAL A 311 21.82 -18.53 14.04
C VAL A 311 22.33 -18.49 12.61
N LYS A 312 23.24 -19.41 12.23
CA LYS A 312 23.77 -19.51 10.88
C LYS A 312 22.67 -19.81 9.86
N ASP A 313 21.76 -20.70 10.19
CA ASP A 313 20.63 -21.06 9.32
C ASP A 313 19.68 -19.86 9.13
N MET A 314 19.33 -19.16 10.21
CA MET A 314 18.51 -17.94 10.12
C MET A 314 19.18 -16.86 9.27
N LEU A 315 20.48 -16.62 9.45
CA LEU A 315 21.24 -15.63 8.68
C LEU A 315 21.26 -15.98 7.20
N GLU A 316 21.48 -17.24 6.83
CA GLU A 316 21.48 -17.68 5.43
C GLU A 316 20.07 -17.58 4.82
N MET A 317 19.01 -17.91 5.56
CA MET A 317 17.64 -17.74 5.09
C MET A 317 17.30 -16.27 4.76
N ILE A 318 17.72 -15.31 5.61
CA ILE A 318 17.54 -13.87 5.35
C ILE A 318 18.29 -13.46 4.08
N ASN A 319 19.58 -13.81 3.99
CA ASN A 319 20.43 -13.45 2.85
C ASN A 319 19.92 -14.09 1.54
N GLN A 320 19.42 -15.33 1.60
CA GLN A 320 18.77 -15.98 0.45
C GLN A 320 17.52 -15.23 0.02
N LYS A 321 16.71 -14.73 0.98
CA LYS A 321 15.52 -13.94 0.68
C LYS A 321 15.86 -12.60 0.05
N PHE A 322 16.88 -11.91 0.52
CA PHE A 322 17.37 -10.67 -0.11
C PHE A 322 17.86 -10.91 -1.55
N ARG A 323 18.63 -11.97 -1.80
CA ARG A 323 19.04 -12.37 -3.16
C ARG A 323 17.83 -12.65 -4.06
N TYR A 324 16.80 -13.32 -3.55
CA TYR A 324 15.57 -13.58 -4.28
C TYR A 324 14.85 -12.26 -4.66
N TRP A 325 14.64 -11.33 -3.72
CA TRP A 325 14.01 -10.04 -3.99
C TRP A 325 14.84 -9.14 -4.92
N LYS A 326 16.14 -9.17 -4.80
CA LYS A 326 17.06 -8.49 -5.73
C LYS A 326 16.90 -9.02 -7.16
N ASN A 327 16.85 -10.34 -7.34
CA ASN A 327 16.69 -10.97 -8.66
C ASN A 327 15.33 -10.67 -9.30
N LEU A 328 14.29 -10.46 -8.49
CA LEU A 328 12.97 -10.00 -8.95
C LEU A 328 12.90 -8.48 -9.20
N GLY A 329 13.93 -7.72 -8.83
CA GLY A 329 13.92 -6.26 -8.94
C GLY A 329 13.07 -5.53 -7.88
N TYR A 330 12.75 -6.18 -6.78
CA TYR A 330 11.96 -5.59 -5.70
C TYR A 330 12.77 -4.66 -4.80
N ILE A 331 14.06 -4.95 -4.67
CA ILE A 331 15.07 -4.13 -3.99
C ILE A 331 16.33 -4.04 -4.86
N VAL A 332 17.13 -3.03 -4.64
CA VAL A 332 18.43 -2.90 -5.31
C VAL A 332 19.42 -3.93 -4.76
N ASP A 333 19.54 -4.03 -3.44
CA ASP A 333 20.31 -5.05 -2.73
C ASP A 333 19.91 -5.07 -1.25
N GLY A 334 20.37 -6.09 -0.52
CA GLY A 334 20.23 -6.20 0.92
C GLY A 334 21.10 -7.33 1.48
N LYS A 335 21.51 -7.19 2.75
CA LYS A 335 22.38 -8.12 3.43
C LYS A 335 22.05 -8.17 4.92
N ALA A 336 22.21 -9.34 5.51
CA ALA A 336 22.14 -9.53 6.96
C ALA A 336 23.49 -10.05 7.50
N TRP A 337 23.77 -9.69 8.75
CA TRP A 337 24.97 -10.11 9.47
C TRP A 337 24.70 -10.17 10.97
N VAL A 338 25.66 -10.72 11.70
CA VAL A 338 25.64 -10.73 13.16
C VAL A 338 26.78 -9.82 13.65
N ASP A 339 26.43 -8.88 14.51
CA ASP A 339 27.40 -8.01 15.21
C ASP A 339 27.73 -8.64 16.58
N ALA A 340 28.99 -8.98 16.77
CA ALA A 340 29.47 -9.60 18.01
C ALA A 340 29.50 -8.59 19.18
N ASP A 341 29.66 -7.30 18.92
CA ASP A 341 29.73 -6.27 19.96
C ASP A 341 28.34 -6.02 20.58
N ILE A 342 27.28 -6.22 19.81
CA ILE A 342 25.90 -6.14 20.31
C ILE A 342 25.50 -7.43 21.03
N ASN A 343 25.87 -8.59 20.50
CA ASN A 343 25.51 -9.90 21.05
C ASN A 343 26.44 -10.33 22.20
N THR A 344 26.44 -9.55 23.27
CA THR A 344 27.26 -9.82 24.44
C THR A 344 26.77 -11.04 25.22
N LYS A 345 27.64 -11.58 26.13
CA LYS A 345 27.29 -12.72 26.97
C LYS A 345 26.03 -12.48 27.80
N ASP A 346 25.85 -11.26 28.30
CA ASP A 346 24.72 -10.91 29.16
C ASP A 346 23.41 -10.89 28.36
N ILE A 347 23.41 -10.32 27.15
CA ILE A 347 22.25 -10.32 26.24
C ILE A 347 21.85 -11.76 25.85
N ILE A 348 22.82 -12.59 25.50
CA ILE A 348 22.56 -13.99 25.15
C ILE A 348 22.02 -14.76 26.36
N LYS A 349 22.53 -14.51 27.57
CA LYS A 349 22.07 -15.13 28.81
C LYS A 349 20.65 -14.73 29.15
N ASP A 350 20.21 -13.52 28.78
CA ASP A 350 18.83 -13.02 28.92
C ASP A 350 17.89 -13.56 27.83
N GLY A 351 18.34 -14.49 26.99
CA GLY A 351 17.53 -15.09 25.93
C GLY A 351 17.31 -14.21 24.71
N GLN A 352 18.13 -13.14 24.54
CA GLN A 352 18.04 -12.22 23.41
C GLN A 352 19.16 -12.49 22.40
N PHE A 353 18.85 -12.27 21.12
CA PHE A 353 19.84 -12.33 20.04
C PHE A 353 19.50 -11.35 18.93
N PHE A 354 20.47 -10.61 18.41
CA PHE A 354 20.31 -9.60 17.37
C PHE A 354 20.94 -10.06 16.06
N ILE A 355 20.17 -9.94 14.99
CA ILE A 355 20.63 -10.07 13.61
C ILE A 355 20.37 -8.72 12.94
N ASP A 356 21.41 -8.07 12.47
CA ASP A 356 21.32 -6.82 11.72
C ASP A 356 21.09 -7.10 10.25
N TYR A 357 20.35 -6.23 9.59
CA TYR A 357 20.24 -6.23 8.14
C TYR A 357 20.07 -4.83 7.58
N ASP A 358 20.55 -4.61 6.39
CA ASP A 358 20.30 -3.42 5.58
C ASP A 358 19.71 -3.79 4.22
N TYR A 359 19.12 -2.81 3.56
CA TYR A 359 18.61 -2.96 2.20
C TYR A 359 18.38 -1.59 1.56
N THR A 360 18.37 -1.56 0.23
CA THR A 360 18.01 -0.38 -0.55
C THR A 360 16.74 -0.68 -1.34
N PRO A 361 15.61 0.04 -1.07
CA PRO A 361 14.38 -0.10 -1.85
C PRO A 361 14.60 0.29 -3.31
N MET A 362 13.80 -0.26 -4.24
CA MET A 362 13.85 0.13 -5.64
C MET A 362 13.34 1.57 -5.81
N PRO A 363 14.16 2.50 -6.36
CA PRO A 363 13.74 3.89 -6.56
C PRO A 363 12.71 4.03 -7.68
N SER A 364 11.83 5.05 -7.57
CA SER A 364 10.98 5.48 -8.67
C SER A 364 11.69 6.46 -9.58
N LEU A 365 11.49 6.32 -10.88
CA LEU A 365 11.81 7.37 -11.83
C LEU A 365 10.68 8.42 -11.81
N GLU A 366 10.82 9.44 -10.98
CA GLU A 366 9.84 10.53 -10.85
C GLU A 366 10.09 11.65 -11.85
N ASN A 367 11.34 11.93 -12.17
CA ASN A 367 11.73 12.99 -13.10
C ASN A 367 12.81 12.48 -14.07
N LEU A 368 12.46 12.45 -15.36
CA LEU A 368 13.36 12.13 -16.46
C LEU A 368 13.83 13.40 -17.16
N ASN A 369 15.09 13.74 -17.05
CA ASN A 369 15.68 14.90 -17.70
C ASN A 369 16.36 14.51 -19.03
N LEU A 370 15.76 14.88 -20.15
CA LEU A 370 16.33 14.72 -21.48
C LEU A 370 17.04 16.02 -21.92
N ARG A 371 18.32 15.93 -22.24
CA ARG A 371 19.13 17.08 -22.67
C ARG A 371 19.16 17.13 -24.20
N GLN A 372 18.29 17.93 -24.81
CA GLN A 372 18.25 18.15 -26.23
C GLN A 372 19.41 19.08 -26.68
N ARG A 373 20.14 18.64 -27.71
CA ARG A 373 21.18 19.44 -28.33
C ARG A 373 20.92 19.54 -29.83
N ILE A 374 20.81 20.76 -30.34
CA ILE A 374 20.78 21.05 -31.79
C ILE A 374 22.23 21.14 -32.26
N THR A 375 22.58 20.48 -33.33
CA THR A 375 23.94 20.44 -33.91
C THR A 375 23.87 20.41 -35.41
N ASP A 376 24.82 21.07 -36.02
CA ASP A 376 25.03 21.12 -37.47
C ASP A 376 26.01 20.05 -38.01
N LYS A 377 26.60 19.25 -37.10
CA LYS A 377 27.62 18.24 -37.47
C LYS A 377 27.20 17.26 -38.56
N TYR A 378 25.90 17.01 -38.70
CA TYR A 378 25.38 16.10 -39.74
C TYR A 378 25.19 16.78 -41.12
N LEU A 379 25.34 18.12 -41.23
CA LEU A 379 25.27 18.84 -42.50
C LEU A 379 26.45 18.51 -43.39
N MET A 380 27.62 18.21 -42.83
CA MET A 380 28.81 17.81 -43.60
C MET A 380 28.55 16.51 -44.42
N ASP A 381 27.82 15.56 -43.87
CA ASP A 381 27.46 14.30 -44.56
C ASP A 381 26.34 14.49 -45.56
N PHE A 382 25.49 15.53 -45.40
CA PHE A 382 24.37 15.81 -46.31
C PHE A 382 24.87 16.22 -47.72
N ALA A 383 25.82 17.16 -47.81
CA ALA A 383 26.38 17.60 -49.08
C ALA A 383 27.09 16.45 -49.82
N ALA A 384 27.82 15.60 -49.08
CA ALA A 384 28.48 14.43 -49.65
C ALA A 384 27.49 13.39 -50.18
N LYS A 385 26.38 13.15 -49.46
CA LYS A 385 25.31 12.23 -49.91
C LYS A 385 24.53 12.75 -51.11
N VAL A 386 24.28 14.07 -51.18
CA VAL A 386 23.63 14.69 -52.36
C VAL A 386 24.53 14.63 -53.59
N ALA A 387 25.86 14.81 -53.39
CA ALA A 387 26.82 14.74 -54.53
C ALA A 387 27.05 13.28 -55.02
N ALA A 388 26.69 12.25 -54.21
CA ALA A 388 26.81 10.85 -54.54
C ALA A 388 25.49 10.22 -55.09
N ALA A 389 24.39 10.97 -55.12
CA ALA A 389 23.10 10.55 -55.68
C ALA A 389 22.92 11.03 -57.10
#